data_88c0e699d45e9e2ff6e0f2053246879f
#
_entry.id   88c0e699d45e9e2ff6e0f2053246879f
#
_cell.length_a   1.000
_cell.length_b   1.000
_cell.length_c   1.000
_cell.angle_alpha   90.00
_cell.angle_beta   90.00
_cell.angle_gamma   90.00
#
_symmetry.space_group_name_H-M   'P 1'
#
loop_
_entity.id
_entity.type
_entity.pdbx_description
1 polymer ?
#
loop_
_entity_poly.entity_id
_entity_poly.type
_entity_poly.pdbx_seq_one_letter_code
_entity_poly.pdbx_strand_id
1 'polypeptide(L)'
;MREKVVIFTGAGISAESGLRTFRDMGGYWRQYRLEDVASPAGWKANPEAVLSFYNERRKAVLEASPNAAHLALAALEEIFEVVVVTQNIDDLHERAGSRKVL
;
A
#
# COMPACT_ATOMS: atom_id res chain seq x y z
N MET A 1 10.20 2.16 30.40
CA MET A 1 9.40 2.93 29.41
C MET A 1 9.95 2.68 28.01
N ARG A 2 9.08 2.38 27.06
CA ARG A 2 9.50 2.14 25.68
C ARG A 2 9.70 3.45 24.94
N GLU A 3 10.74 3.50 24.12
CA GLU A 3 10.91 4.62 23.21
C GLU A 3 9.85 4.55 22.11
N LYS A 4 9.41 5.71 21.66
CA LYS A 4 8.42 5.82 20.60
C LYS A 4 9.12 5.92 19.25
N VAL A 5 8.70 5.09 18.31
CA VAL A 5 9.20 5.09 16.94
C VAL A 5 8.03 5.34 15.99
N VAL A 6 8.17 6.33 15.13
CA VAL A 6 7.18 6.61 14.09
C VAL A 6 7.77 6.15 12.75
N ILE A 7 7.06 5.24 12.09
CA ILE A 7 7.48 4.67 10.81
C ILE A 7 6.58 5.24 9.72
N PHE A 8 7.21 5.85 8.72
CA PHE A 8 6.49 6.40 7.57
C PHE A 8 6.66 5.48 6.38
N THR A 9 5.56 5.00 5.79
CA THR A 9 5.64 4.10 4.64
C THR A 9 4.85 4.59 3.46
N GLY A 10 5.29 4.21 2.27
CA GLY A 10 4.61 4.47 1.02
C GLY A 10 4.42 3.17 0.23
N ALA A 11 4.00 3.29 -1.02
CA ALA A 11 3.65 2.14 -1.87
C ALA A 11 4.81 1.15 -2.06
N GLY A 12 6.06 1.60 -1.96
CA GLY A 12 7.23 0.74 -2.15
C GLY A 12 7.31 -0.43 -1.18
N ILE A 13 6.83 -0.27 0.06
CA ILE A 13 6.88 -1.36 1.04
C ILE A 13 6.00 -2.54 0.62
N SER A 14 4.93 -2.29 -0.14
CA SER A 14 3.99 -3.34 -0.57
C SER A 14 4.35 -3.96 -1.93
N ALA A 15 5.38 -3.47 -2.60
CA ALA A 15 5.78 -3.97 -3.92
C ALA A 15 6.15 -5.45 -3.89
N GLU A 16 6.91 -5.90 -2.88
CA GLU A 16 7.30 -7.30 -2.73
C GLU A 16 6.15 -8.23 -2.36
N SER A 17 5.04 -7.67 -1.92
CA SER A 17 3.80 -8.44 -1.68
C SER A 17 2.99 -8.64 -2.96
N GLY A 18 3.46 -8.14 -4.08
CA GLY A 18 2.79 -8.24 -5.37
C GLY A 18 2.00 -6.99 -5.75
N LEU A 19 2.01 -5.96 -4.92
CA LEU A 19 1.33 -4.70 -5.17
C LEU A 19 2.32 -3.68 -5.74
N ARG A 20 2.83 -3.96 -6.94
CA ARG A 20 3.83 -3.11 -7.57
C ARG A 20 3.29 -1.70 -7.81
N THR A 21 4.18 -0.73 -7.68
CA THR A 21 3.85 0.68 -7.91
C THR A 21 3.87 0.99 -9.40
N PHE A 22 3.22 2.09 -9.80
CA PHE A 22 3.33 2.58 -11.17
C PHE A 22 4.78 2.90 -11.54
N ARG A 23 5.58 3.36 -10.58
CA ARG A 23 6.99 3.65 -10.79
C ARG A 23 7.78 2.40 -11.19
N ASP A 24 7.54 1.28 -10.50
CA ASP A 24 8.16 0.00 -10.81
C ASP A 24 7.83 -0.50 -12.21
N MET A 25 6.66 -0.13 -12.71
CA MET A 25 6.12 -0.60 -13.98
C MET A 25 6.20 0.47 -15.08
N GLY A 26 7.07 1.45 -14.92
CA GLY A 26 7.28 2.47 -15.96
C GLY A 26 6.08 3.40 -16.19
N GLY A 27 5.29 3.65 -15.16
CA GLY A 27 4.10 4.51 -15.27
C GLY A 27 2.80 3.75 -15.54
N TYR A 28 2.87 2.42 -15.57
CA TYR A 28 1.71 1.55 -15.78
C TYR A 28 1.50 0.64 -14.58
N TRP A 29 0.28 0.19 -14.41
CA TRP A 29 -0.06 -0.92 -13.53
C TRP A 29 -0.98 -1.84 -14.35
N ARG A 30 -0.47 -3.00 -14.75
CA ARG A 30 -1.09 -3.86 -15.77
C ARG A 30 -1.31 -3.03 -17.06
N GLN A 31 -2.54 -2.96 -17.58
CA GLN A 31 -2.86 -2.17 -18.78
C GLN A 31 -3.17 -0.70 -18.48
N TYR A 32 -3.17 -0.30 -17.23
CA TYR A 32 -3.60 1.05 -16.83
C TYR A 32 -2.41 2.01 -16.70
N ARG A 33 -2.56 3.21 -17.26
CA ARG A 33 -1.60 4.29 -17.07
C ARG A 33 -2.02 5.14 -15.87
N LEU A 34 -1.02 5.60 -15.11
CA LEU A 34 -1.26 6.44 -13.93
C LEU A 34 -2.16 7.64 -14.22
N GLU A 35 -1.88 8.35 -15.30
CA GLU A 35 -2.64 9.57 -15.65
C GLU A 35 -4.11 9.29 -15.97
N ASP A 36 -4.39 8.10 -16.48
CA ASP A 36 -5.74 7.73 -16.90
C ASP A 36 -6.62 7.29 -15.73
N VAL A 37 -6.03 6.79 -14.65
CA VAL A 37 -6.80 6.15 -13.58
C VAL A 37 -6.59 6.76 -12.20
N ALA A 38 -5.48 7.44 -11.98
CA ALA A 38 -5.14 8.02 -10.68
C ALA A 38 -5.04 9.54 -10.75
N SER A 39 -5.97 10.17 -11.44
CA SER A 39 -6.03 11.63 -11.57
C SER A 39 -7.48 12.11 -11.69
N PRO A 40 -7.77 13.35 -11.29
CA PRO A 40 -9.11 13.93 -11.52
C PRO A 40 -9.51 13.98 -13.00
N ALA A 41 -8.54 14.23 -13.89
CA ALA A 41 -8.79 14.25 -15.33
C ALA A 41 -9.20 12.87 -15.85
N GLY A 42 -8.56 11.81 -15.36
CA GLY A 42 -8.90 10.44 -15.74
C GLY A 42 -10.31 10.07 -15.29
N TRP A 43 -10.72 10.47 -14.10
CA TRP A 43 -12.07 10.26 -13.60
C TRP A 43 -13.12 10.94 -14.48
N LYS A 44 -12.87 12.18 -14.88
CA LYS A 44 -13.78 12.91 -15.77
C LYS A 44 -13.86 12.29 -17.16
N ALA A 45 -12.72 11.83 -17.70
CA ALA A 45 -12.65 11.29 -19.06
C ALA A 45 -13.27 9.92 -19.17
N ASN A 46 -13.03 9.04 -18.18
CA ASN A 46 -13.50 7.65 -18.23
C ASN A 46 -13.67 7.06 -16.82
N PRO A 47 -14.79 7.37 -16.15
CA PRO A 47 -15.02 6.85 -14.80
C PRO A 47 -15.08 5.32 -14.73
N GLU A 48 -15.55 4.66 -15.79
CA GLU A 48 -15.61 3.19 -15.81
C GLU A 48 -14.22 2.56 -15.75
N ALA A 49 -13.26 3.11 -16.49
CA ALA A 49 -11.88 2.63 -16.46
C ALA A 49 -11.26 2.83 -15.08
N VAL A 50 -11.54 3.97 -14.45
CA VAL A 50 -11.05 4.27 -13.09
C VAL A 50 -11.63 3.26 -12.08
N LEU A 51 -12.92 3.00 -12.14
CA LEU A 51 -13.57 2.02 -11.25
C LEU A 51 -13.03 0.62 -11.47
N SER A 52 -12.83 0.21 -12.73
CA SER A 52 -12.26 -1.09 -13.05
C SER A 52 -10.84 -1.23 -12.50
N PHE A 53 -10.02 -0.19 -12.64
CA PHE A 53 -8.67 -0.17 -12.09
C PHE A 53 -8.69 -0.38 -10.57
N TYR A 54 -9.47 0.41 -9.84
CA TYR A 54 -9.51 0.30 -8.39
C TYR A 54 -10.10 -1.03 -7.91
N ASN A 55 -11.07 -1.59 -8.64
CA ASN A 55 -11.60 -2.92 -8.33
C ASN A 55 -10.56 -4.01 -8.50
N GLU A 56 -9.77 -3.96 -9.57
CA GLU A 56 -8.66 -4.90 -9.77
C GLU A 56 -7.58 -4.71 -8.70
N ARG A 57 -7.31 -3.47 -8.31
CA ARG A 57 -6.35 -3.16 -7.26
C ARG A 57 -6.81 -3.71 -5.91
N ARG A 58 -8.09 -3.56 -5.56
CA ARG A 58 -8.67 -4.15 -4.34
C ARG A 58 -8.55 -5.66 -4.32
N LYS A 59 -8.82 -6.31 -5.45
CA LYS A 59 -8.66 -7.75 -5.58
C LYS A 59 -7.22 -8.17 -5.35
N ALA A 60 -6.27 -7.45 -5.92
CA ALA A 60 -4.85 -7.70 -5.72
C ALA A 60 -4.46 -7.56 -4.24
N VAL A 61 -5.00 -6.56 -3.53
CA VAL A 61 -4.77 -6.37 -2.10
C VAL A 61 -5.28 -7.57 -1.31
N LEU A 62 -6.47 -8.07 -1.63
CA LEU A 62 -7.04 -9.23 -0.93
C LEU A 62 -6.21 -10.50 -1.15
N GLU A 63 -5.60 -10.64 -2.30
CA GLU A 63 -4.77 -11.80 -2.64
C GLU A 63 -3.33 -11.66 -2.14
N ALA A 64 -2.90 -10.45 -1.82
CA ALA A 64 -1.53 -10.18 -1.33
C ALA A 64 -1.36 -10.63 0.12
N SER A 65 -0.11 -10.88 0.50
CA SER A 65 0.26 -11.18 1.88
C SER A 65 1.32 -10.20 2.37
N PRO A 66 1.37 -9.91 3.68
CA PRO A 66 2.46 -9.11 4.23
C PRO A 66 3.81 -9.72 3.90
N ASN A 67 4.77 -8.86 3.58
CA ASN A 67 6.14 -9.30 3.32
C ASN A 67 7.03 -9.11 4.55
N ALA A 68 8.31 -9.44 4.41
CA ALA A 68 9.27 -9.37 5.51
C ALA A 68 9.38 -7.97 6.13
N ALA A 69 9.23 -6.92 5.34
CA ALA A 69 9.28 -5.56 5.87
C ALA A 69 8.08 -5.26 6.77
N HIS A 70 6.87 -5.64 6.37
CA HIS A 70 5.67 -5.49 7.20
C HIS A 70 5.82 -6.25 8.51
N LEU A 71 6.31 -7.49 8.44
CA LEU A 71 6.49 -8.34 9.62
C LEU A 71 7.58 -7.80 10.55
N ALA A 72 8.65 -7.25 9.99
CA ALA A 72 9.72 -6.66 10.78
C ALA A 72 9.24 -5.42 11.57
N LEU A 73 8.40 -4.59 10.94
CA LEU A 73 7.84 -3.42 11.61
C LEU A 73 6.91 -3.82 12.75
N ALA A 74 6.10 -4.85 12.56
CA ALA A 74 5.24 -5.38 13.61
C ALA A 74 6.08 -5.95 14.77
N ALA A 75 7.18 -6.64 14.47
CA ALA A 75 8.06 -7.21 15.48
C ALA A 75 8.76 -6.15 16.34
N LEU A 76 8.99 -4.95 15.82
CA LEU A 76 9.56 -3.85 16.59
C LEU A 76 8.71 -3.48 17.80
N GLU A 77 7.42 -3.78 17.79
CA GLU A 77 6.53 -3.48 18.92
C GLU A 77 6.88 -4.23 20.19
N GLU A 78 7.69 -5.26 20.10
CA GLU A 78 8.21 -5.96 21.29
C GLU A 78 9.16 -5.10 22.09
N ILE A 79 9.85 -4.15 21.45
CA ILE A 79 10.90 -3.33 22.06
C ILE A 79 10.49 -1.86 22.14
N PHE A 80 9.78 -1.37 21.11
CA PHE A 80 9.40 0.04 20.99
C PHE A 80 7.89 0.23 20.97
N GLU A 81 7.47 1.44 21.30
CA GLU A 81 6.10 1.88 20.99
C GLU A 81 6.09 2.35 19.55
N VAL A 82 5.53 1.57 18.64
CA VAL A 82 5.58 1.82 17.20
C VAL A 82 4.26 2.39 16.69
N VAL A 83 4.35 3.50 15.96
CA VAL A 83 3.23 4.06 15.22
C VAL A 83 3.59 4.04 13.75
N VAL A 84 2.77 3.40 12.94
CA VAL A 84 2.94 3.38 11.48
C VAL A 84 2.04 4.45 10.87
N VAL A 85 2.64 5.36 10.11
CA VAL A 85 1.91 6.33 9.30
C VAL A 85 2.11 5.93 7.85
N THR A 86 1.05 5.54 7.18
CA THR A 86 1.16 5.03 5.81
C THR A 86 0.29 5.80 4.83
N GLN A 87 0.81 5.98 3.62
CA GLN A 87 0.05 6.52 2.49
C GLN A 87 -0.72 5.44 1.76
N ASN A 88 -0.51 4.17 2.14
CA ASN A 88 -1.09 3.03 1.46
C ASN A 88 -2.54 2.80 1.85
N ILE A 89 -3.30 2.31 0.89
CA ILE A 89 -4.70 1.91 1.13
C ILE A 89 -4.85 0.41 1.40
N ASP A 90 -3.75 -0.35 1.34
CA ASP A 90 -3.77 -1.76 1.71
C ASP A 90 -3.73 -1.91 3.24
N ASP A 91 -4.09 -3.10 3.71
CA ASP A 91 -4.11 -3.44 5.13
C ASP A 91 -2.97 -4.37 5.54
N LEU A 92 -1.87 -4.36 4.78
CA LEU A 92 -0.77 -5.30 5.02
C LEU A 92 -0.06 -5.06 6.35
N HIS A 93 0.07 -3.82 6.80
CA HIS A 93 0.62 -3.51 8.12
C HIS A 93 -0.20 -4.17 9.23
N GLU A 94 -1.52 -3.99 9.18
CA GLU A 94 -2.43 -4.55 10.19
C GLU A 94 -2.43 -6.07 10.14
N ARG A 95 -2.45 -6.64 8.95
CA ARG A 95 -2.40 -8.12 8.79
C ARG A 95 -1.09 -8.71 9.27
N ALA A 96 0.00 -7.94 9.26
CA ALA A 96 1.29 -8.37 9.79
C ALA A 96 1.36 -8.29 11.32
N GLY A 97 0.42 -7.59 11.95
CA GLY A 97 0.33 -7.47 13.39
C GLY A 97 0.61 -6.08 13.97
N SER A 98 0.86 -5.08 13.13
CA SER A 98 1.02 -3.69 13.59
C SER A 98 -0.28 -3.20 14.22
N ARG A 99 -0.20 -2.68 15.45
CA ARG A 99 -1.39 -2.32 16.23
C ARG A 99 -1.85 -0.88 16.01
N LYS A 100 -0.94 0.01 15.73
CA LYS A 100 -1.23 1.43 15.57
C LYS A 100 -0.81 1.90 14.20
N VAL A 101 -1.76 1.90 13.27
CA VAL A 101 -1.56 2.30 11.87
C VAL A 101 -2.50 3.47 11.56
N LEU A 102 -1.92 4.55 11.08
CA LEU A 102 -2.67 5.77 10.75
C LEU A 102 -2.71 6.01 9.24
#